data_02ff6ed095abf52693532a32d6e8e20a
#
_entry.id   02ff6ed095abf52693532a32d6e8e20a
#
_cell.length_a   1.000
_cell.length_b   1.000
_cell.length_c   1.000
_cell.angle_alpha   90.00
_cell.angle_beta   90.00
_cell.angle_gamma   90.00
#
_symmetry.space_group_name_H-M   'P 1'
#
loop_
_entity.id
_entity.type
_entity.pdbx_description
1 polymer ?
#
loop_
_entity_poly.entity_id
_entity_poly.type
_entity_poly.pdbx_seq_one_letter_code
_entity_poly.pdbx_strand_id
1 'polypeptide(L)'
;MLPSQVFAADKKDKRPIALLLPLTGPRARLGLSMRQAALLAENSAYVQSFDTGGTATGAAAAAAQALKLKPALILGPLSAEEVPAVSGAVAGRVPVIAFSNDSVLRAPGTWIFGITAGQVTTAILRYARTRGVKTVTMIDDGSPWSAAAALAAGKSEGELGITVHVLQVKPGQPLPAPGEVPDAVLLPGSGEAVLAAARALKDTGVQLLGTFQALDNRPQALAALDGAWFASPDPGAFGTFASAFQARNGGEPGTIAALAYDAAGIANTLRADNRLSVEGLMNAKGFHGVTGPVRFRTDGSVARDFAIVVAGETGYTPVASSSGS
;
A
#
# COMPACT_ATOMS: atom_id res chain seq x y z
N MET A 1 22.75 -53.38 -8.68
CA MET A 1 21.40 -52.85 -8.51
C MET A 1 21.48 -51.63 -7.59
N LEU A 2 21.34 -50.44 -8.15
CA LEU A 2 21.27 -49.20 -7.35
C LEU A 2 19.82 -49.02 -6.88
N PRO A 3 19.57 -48.65 -5.62
CA PRO A 3 18.20 -48.41 -5.15
C PRO A 3 17.64 -47.18 -5.84
N SER A 4 16.51 -47.36 -6.51
CA SER A 4 15.70 -46.27 -7.03
C SER A 4 15.27 -45.40 -5.86
N GLN A 5 15.80 -44.18 -5.78
CA GLN A 5 15.27 -43.16 -4.88
C GLN A 5 13.87 -42.81 -5.37
N VAL A 6 12.86 -43.28 -4.66
CA VAL A 6 11.49 -42.84 -4.81
C VAL A 6 11.45 -41.41 -4.25
N PHE A 7 11.50 -40.43 -5.13
CA PHE A 7 11.16 -39.07 -4.77
C PHE A 7 9.71 -39.07 -4.31
N ALA A 8 9.49 -38.96 -3.01
CA ALA A 8 8.16 -38.70 -2.47
C ALA A 8 7.64 -37.43 -3.15
N ALA A 9 6.53 -37.55 -3.87
CA ALA A 9 5.85 -36.40 -4.45
C ALA A 9 5.54 -35.45 -3.30
N ASP A 10 6.14 -34.24 -3.35
CA ASP A 10 5.99 -33.21 -2.34
C ASP A 10 4.50 -32.90 -2.22
N LYS A 11 3.88 -33.24 -1.10
CA LYS A 11 2.46 -33.02 -0.85
C LYS A 11 2.23 -31.52 -0.76
N LYS A 12 1.64 -30.94 -1.81
CA LYS A 12 1.26 -29.51 -1.86
C LYS A 12 0.50 -29.13 -0.59
N ASP A 13 0.91 -28.03 0.05
CA ASP A 13 0.28 -27.52 1.27
C ASP A 13 -1.19 -27.19 1.01
N LYS A 14 -2.10 -27.88 1.68
CA LYS A 14 -3.55 -27.73 1.54
C LYS A 14 -4.19 -26.88 2.63
N ARG A 15 -3.39 -26.32 3.56
CA ARG A 15 -3.95 -25.47 4.62
C ARG A 15 -4.65 -24.24 4.01
N PRO A 16 -5.80 -23.83 4.55
CA PRO A 16 -6.51 -22.68 4.03
C PRO A 16 -5.77 -21.38 4.32
N ILE A 17 -6.09 -20.34 3.53
CA ILE A 17 -5.82 -18.94 3.79
C ILE A 17 -7.10 -18.34 4.38
N ALA A 18 -7.00 -17.75 5.55
CA ALA A 18 -8.13 -17.03 6.14
C ALA A 18 -8.12 -15.58 5.69
N LEU A 19 -9.21 -15.11 5.09
CA LEU A 19 -9.37 -13.74 4.60
C LEU A 19 -10.35 -12.99 5.51
N LEU A 20 -9.85 -12.09 6.35
CA LEU A 20 -10.62 -11.32 7.32
C LEU A 20 -10.92 -9.93 6.77
N LEU A 21 -12.16 -9.68 6.37
CA LEU A 21 -12.60 -8.43 5.73
C LEU A 21 -13.97 -7.99 6.23
N PRO A 22 -14.27 -6.68 6.20
CA PRO A 22 -15.61 -6.18 6.49
C PRO A 22 -16.55 -6.51 5.31
N LEU A 23 -17.22 -7.65 5.37
CA LEU A 23 -18.17 -8.09 4.34
C LEU A 23 -19.58 -7.52 4.58
N THR A 24 -19.83 -7.02 5.79
CA THR A 24 -21.03 -6.26 6.18
C THR A 24 -20.64 -4.91 6.77
N GLY A 25 -21.62 -4.05 7.07
CA GLY A 25 -21.41 -2.73 7.66
C GLY A 25 -20.96 -1.64 6.65
N PRO A 26 -20.53 -0.48 7.14
CA PRO A 26 -20.25 0.69 6.29
C PRO A 26 -19.15 0.49 5.25
N ARG A 27 -18.20 -0.43 5.51
CA ARG A 27 -17.08 -0.75 4.61
C ARG A 27 -17.32 -2.00 3.76
N ALA A 28 -18.53 -2.55 3.74
CA ALA A 28 -18.84 -3.81 3.05
C ALA A 28 -18.50 -3.77 1.55
N ARG A 29 -18.80 -2.68 0.86
CA ARG A 29 -18.45 -2.52 -0.56
C ARG A 29 -16.96 -2.72 -0.82
N LEU A 30 -16.12 -2.13 0.04
CA LEU A 30 -14.66 -2.26 -0.05
C LEU A 30 -14.22 -3.69 0.27
N GLY A 31 -14.70 -4.28 1.37
CA GLY A 31 -14.39 -5.66 1.75
C GLY A 31 -14.78 -6.68 0.69
N LEU A 32 -15.95 -6.50 0.05
CA LEU A 32 -16.40 -7.36 -1.05
C LEU A 32 -15.49 -7.25 -2.28
N SER A 33 -15.07 -6.02 -2.66
CA SER A 33 -14.11 -5.81 -3.75
C SER A 33 -12.76 -6.46 -3.45
N MET A 34 -12.26 -6.33 -2.23
CA MET A 34 -11.02 -6.99 -1.78
C MET A 34 -11.13 -8.52 -1.84
N ARG A 35 -12.28 -9.08 -1.40
CA ARG A 35 -12.53 -10.53 -1.51
C ARG A 35 -12.50 -11.01 -2.96
N GLN A 36 -13.16 -10.29 -3.85
CA GLN A 36 -13.15 -10.61 -5.29
C GLN A 36 -11.74 -10.57 -5.86
N ALA A 37 -10.93 -9.58 -5.48
CA ALA A 37 -9.53 -9.46 -5.89
C ALA A 37 -8.67 -10.62 -5.36
N ALA A 38 -8.79 -10.99 -4.10
CA ALA A 38 -8.09 -12.14 -3.53
C ALA A 38 -8.44 -13.46 -4.25
N LEU A 39 -9.72 -13.66 -4.58
CA LEU A 39 -10.20 -14.85 -5.31
C LEU A 39 -9.82 -14.85 -6.80
N LEU A 40 -9.33 -13.74 -7.32
CA LEU A 40 -8.75 -13.67 -8.65
C LEU A 40 -7.29 -14.19 -8.67
N ALA A 41 -6.56 -13.97 -7.56
CA ALA A 41 -5.14 -14.31 -7.44
C ALA A 41 -4.88 -15.72 -6.86
N GLU A 42 -5.75 -16.22 -5.98
CA GLU A 42 -5.61 -17.52 -5.33
C GLU A 42 -6.83 -18.40 -5.61
N ASN A 43 -6.61 -19.71 -5.70
CA ASN A 43 -7.70 -20.66 -5.90
C ASN A 43 -8.72 -20.57 -4.75
N SER A 44 -9.98 -20.35 -5.09
CA SER A 44 -11.09 -20.22 -4.14
C SER A 44 -11.23 -21.40 -3.18
N ALA A 45 -10.77 -22.60 -3.58
CA ALA A 45 -10.79 -23.77 -2.70
C ALA A 45 -9.87 -23.62 -1.45
N TYR A 46 -8.89 -22.73 -1.51
CA TYR A 46 -7.96 -22.47 -0.41
C TYR A 46 -8.28 -21.20 0.38
N VAL A 47 -9.17 -20.35 -0.09
CA VAL A 47 -9.52 -19.08 0.58
C VAL A 47 -10.83 -19.23 1.33
N GLN A 48 -10.78 -18.99 2.65
CA GLN A 48 -11.96 -18.95 3.51
C GLN A 48 -12.14 -17.52 4.02
N SER A 49 -13.28 -16.92 3.69
CA SER A 49 -13.58 -15.53 4.08
C SER A 49 -14.36 -15.48 5.38
N PHE A 50 -13.99 -14.53 6.25
CA PHE A 50 -14.61 -14.26 7.53
C PHE A 50 -14.99 -12.79 7.61
N ASP A 51 -16.24 -12.53 8.00
CA ASP A 51 -16.74 -11.16 8.12
C ASP A 51 -16.29 -10.55 9.46
N THR A 52 -15.62 -9.40 9.38
CA THR A 52 -15.23 -8.63 10.56
C THR A 52 -16.26 -7.58 10.95
N GLY A 53 -17.26 -7.30 10.08
CA GLY A 53 -18.19 -6.20 10.25
C GLY A 53 -17.54 -4.82 10.33
N GLY A 54 -16.22 -4.74 10.09
CA GLY A 54 -15.43 -3.51 10.20
C GLY A 54 -15.24 -3.01 11.63
N THR A 55 -15.28 -3.90 12.63
CA THR A 55 -15.16 -3.57 14.06
C THR A 55 -14.10 -4.43 14.75
N ALA A 56 -13.46 -3.90 15.80
CA ALA A 56 -12.48 -4.65 16.59
C ALA A 56 -13.06 -5.95 17.18
N THR A 57 -14.28 -5.92 17.72
CA THR A 57 -14.95 -7.08 18.28
C THR A 57 -15.26 -8.13 17.20
N GLY A 58 -15.79 -7.70 16.05
CA GLY A 58 -16.07 -8.58 14.92
C GLY A 58 -14.81 -9.22 14.37
N ALA A 59 -13.73 -8.43 14.25
CA ALA A 59 -12.43 -8.89 13.79
C ALA A 59 -11.80 -9.94 14.72
N ALA A 60 -11.88 -9.75 16.05
CA ALA A 60 -11.43 -10.75 17.01
C ALA A 60 -12.24 -12.05 16.92
N ALA A 61 -13.57 -11.95 16.77
CA ALA A 61 -14.45 -13.12 16.58
C ALA A 61 -14.13 -13.85 15.27
N ALA A 62 -13.95 -13.12 14.16
CA ALA A 62 -13.54 -13.66 12.86
C ALA A 62 -12.19 -14.39 12.93
N ALA A 63 -11.20 -13.80 13.61
CA ALA A 63 -9.90 -14.43 13.83
C ALA A 63 -10.02 -15.72 14.65
N ALA A 64 -10.81 -15.71 15.72
CA ALA A 64 -11.05 -16.91 16.55
C ALA A 64 -11.73 -18.04 15.76
N GLN A 65 -12.66 -17.71 14.86
CA GLN A 65 -13.29 -18.69 13.96
C GLN A 65 -12.28 -19.21 12.92
N ALA A 66 -11.50 -18.33 12.32
CA ALA A 66 -10.47 -18.69 11.33
C ALA A 66 -9.44 -19.68 11.91
N LEU A 67 -9.00 -19.48 13.15
CA LEU A 67 -8.03 -20.34 13.81
C LEU A 67 -8.49 -21.80 13.98
N LYS A 68 -9.80 -22.06 14.04
CA LYS A 68 -10.36 -23.42 14.10
C LYS A 68 -10.02 -24.24 12.84
N LEU A 69 -9.82 -23.56 11.70
CA LEU A 69 -9.45 -24.18 10.43
C LEU A 69 -7.93 -24.38 10.28
N LYS A 70 -7.13 -23.97 11.26
CA LYS A 70 -5.65 -24.04 11.23
C LYS A 70 -5.07 -23.44 9.95
N PRO A 71 -5.39 -22.18 9.62
CA PRO A 71 -4.94 -21.56 8.38
C PRO A 71 -3.41 -21.43 8.36
N ALA A 72 -2.84 -21.40 7.16
CA ALA A 72 -1.40 -21.16 6.98
C ALA A 72 -1.06 -19.68 7.13
N LEU A 73 -1.94 -18.80 6.65
CA LEU A 73 -1.85 -17.34 6.72
C LEU A 73 -3.22 -16.74 7.01
N ILE A 74 -3.21 -15.57 7.65
CA ILE A 74 -4.37 -14.68 7.75
C ILE A 74 -4.08 -13.44 6.91
N LEU A 75 -4.95 -13.15 5.95
CA LEU A 75 -4.95 -11.93 5.15
C LEU A 75 -6.03 -11.00 5.67
N GLY A 76 -5.66 -9.82 6.09
CA GLY A 76 -6.50 -8.89 6.85
C GLY A 76 -6.04 -8.77 8.30
N PRO A 77 -6.70 -7.92 9.09
CA PRO A 77 -7.89 -7.15 8.77
C PRO A 77 -7.61 -5.90 7.90
N LEU A 78 -8.71 -5.16 7.58
CA LEU A 78 -8.61 -3.98 6.74
C LEU A 78 -8.24 -2.72 7.52
N SER A 79 -8.91 -2.44 8.61
CA SER A 79 -8.79 -1.15 9.31
C SER A 79 -7.83 -1.18 10.49
N ALA A 80 -7.27 -0.01 10.82
CA ALA A 80 -6.33 0.15 11.92
C ALA A 80 -6.92 -0.33 13.27
N GLU A 81 -8.18 -0.03 13.53
CA GLU A 81 -8.88 -0.41 14.76
C GLU A 81 -9.05 -1.92 14.95
N GLU A 82 -9.03 -2.68 13.85
CA GLU A 82 -9.18 -4.14 13.87
C GLU A 82 -7.84 -4.86 14.12
N VAL A 83 -6.70 -4.26 13.75
CA VAL A 83 -5.39 -4.92 13.78
C VAL A 83 -4.99 -5.40 15.18
N PRO A 84 -5.08 -4.59 16.26
CA PRO A 84 -4.75 -5.07 17.61
C PRO A 84 -5.65 -6.22 18.07
N ALA A 85 -6.93 -6.20 17.72
CA ALA A 85 -7.88 -7.23 18.08
C ALA A 85 -7.56 -8.58 17.39
N VAL A 86 -7.21 -8.56 16.10
CA VAL A 86 -6.78 -9.76 15.38
C VAL A 86 -5.44 -10.26 15.91
N SER A 87 -4.44 -9.39 16.06
CA SER A 87 -3.12 -9.76 16.58
C SER A 87 -3.21 -10.38 17.96
N GLY A 88 -4.02 -9.82 18.86
CA GLY A 88 -4.29 -10.37 20.19
C GLY A 88 -4.98 -11.74 20.14
N ALA A 89 -6.02 -11.90 19.31
CA ALA A 89 -6.73 -13.16 19.15
C ALA A 89 -5.84 -14.26 18.55
N VAL A 90 -4.96 -13.89 17.60
CA VAL A 90 -4.03 -14.83 16.94
C VAL A 90 -2.84 -15.18 17.84
N ALA A 91 -2.35 -14.23 18.63
CA ALA A 91 -1.24 -14.40 19.59
C ALA A 91 -0.01 -15.12 18.98
N GLY A 92 0.38 -14.73 17.77
CA GLY A 92 1.55 -15.27 17.07
C GLY A 92 1.41 -16.71 16.52
N ARG A 93 0.25 -17.36 16.67
CA ARG A 93 0.04 -18.75 16.20
C ARG A 93 0.02 -18.91 14.68
N VAL A 94 -0.32 -17.86 13.96
CA VAL A 94 -0.42 -17.81 12.51
C VAL A 94 0.06 -16.44 12.05
N PRO A 95 0.84 -16.33 10.97
CA PRO A 95 1.25 -15.04 10.42
C PRO A 95 0.04 -14.26 9.89
N VAL A 96 0.03 -12.94 10.17
CA VAL A 96 -1.03 -12.00 9.80
C VAL A 96 -0.48 -10.96 8.83
N ILE A 97 -1.09 -10.81 7.68
CA ILE A 97 -0.81 -9.76 6.68
C ILE A 97 -1.98 -8.77 6.70
N ALA A 98 -1.85 -7.72 7.51
CA ALA A 98 -2.91 -6.72 7.71
C ALA A 98 -2.88 -5.66 6.60
N PHE A 99 -4.06 -5.26 6.10
CA PHE A 99 -4.19 -4.27 5.02
C PHE A 99 -4.19 -2.81 5.51
N SER A 100 -4.10 -2.59 6.81
CA SER A 100 -3.96 -1.26 7.39
C SER A 100 -2.75 -0.53 6.79
N ASN A 101 -2.84 0.79 6.66
CA ASN A 101 -1.76 1.68 6.28
C ASN A 101 -1.09 2.38 7.48
N ASP A 102 -1.44 2.00 8.70
CA ASP A 102 -0.84 2.51 9.93
C ASP A 102 0.34 1.63 10.36
N SER A 103 1.54 2.09 10.05
CA SER A 103 2.79 1.37 10.34
C SER A 103 3.10 1.19 11.82
N VAL A 104 2.44 1.93 12.72
CA VAL A 104 2.63 1.82 14.17
C VAL A 104 2.08 0.49 14.70
N LEU A 105 1.11 -0.09 14.01
CA LEU A 105 0.40 -1.31 14.41
C LEU A 105 1.17 -2.61 14.09
N ARG A 106 2.37 -2.52 13.51
CA ARG A 106 3.19 -3.70 13.25
C ARG A 106 3.62 -4.38 14.56
N ALA A 107 3.66 -5.70 14.52
CA ALA A 107 4.10 -6.51 15.65
C ALA A 107 4.77 -7.80 15.13
N PRO A 108 5.55 -8.50 15.94
CA PRO A 108 6.07 -9.81 15.57
C PRO A 108 4.93 -10.75 15.12
N GLY A 109 5.05 -11.28 13.90
CA GLY A 109 4.01 -12.12 13.28
C GLY A 109 2.82 -11.37 12.68
N THR A 110 2.80 -10.03 12.76
CA THR A 110 1.78 -9.17 12.12
C THR A 110 2.46 -8.13 11.25
N TRP A 111 2.30 -8.24 9.94
CA TRP A 111 2.87 -7.32 8.95
C TRP A 111 1.83 -6.33 8.46
N ILE A 112 2.22 -5.06 8.42
CA ILE A 112 1.39 -3.98 7.86
C ILE A 112 1.68 -3.91 6.37
N PHE A 113 0.75 -4.42 5.57
CA PHE A 113 0.87 -4.59 4.13
C PHE A 113 0.28 -3.43 3.32
N GLY A 114 -0.59 -2.64 3.93
CA GLY A 114 -1.12 -1.43 3.31
C GLY A 114 -0.02 -0.46 2.90
N ILE A 115 -0.26 0.33 1.87
CA ILE A 115 0.65 1.39 1.46
C ILE A 115 0.59 2.51 2.50
N THR A 116 1.71 2.79 3.15
CA THR A 116 1.77 3.81 4.19
C THR A 116 2.19 5.17 3.63
N ALA A 117 1.74 6.25 4.29
CA ALA A 117 2.15 7.61 3.94
C ALA A 117 3.69 7.75 3.98
N GLY A 118 4.33 7.10 4.97
CA GLY A 118 5.78 7.12 5.11
C GLY A 118 6.50 6.51 3.90
N GLN A 119 6.03 5.38 3.40
CA GLN A 119 6.65 4.72 2.25
C GLN A 119 6.63 5.60 1.00
N VAL A 120 5.47 6.14 0.64
CA VAL A 120 5.35 6.96 -0.58
C VAL A 120 6.06 8.30 -0.44
N THR A 121 6.06 8.90 0.76
CA THR A 121 6.80 10.12 1.03
C THR A 121 8.31 9.91 0.91
N THR A 122 8.84 8.86 1.52
CA THR A 122 10.28 8.53 1.39
C THR A 122 10.66 8.25 -0.06
N ALA A 123 9.83 7.51 -0.80
CA ALA A 123 10.09 7.19 -2.21
C ALA A 123 10.16 8.45 -3.09
N ILE A 124 9.19 9.37 -2.96
CA ILE A 124 9.18 10.59 -3.78
C ILE A 124 10.32 11.55 -3.40
N LEU A 125 10.63 11.70 -2.12
CA LEU A 125 11.75 12.53 -1.66
C LEU A 125 13.10 11.97 -2.11
N ARG A 126 13.30 10.65 -2.06
CA ARG A 126 14.50 9.98 -2.55
C ARG A 126 14.69 10.22 -4.05
N TYR A 127 13.64 10.09 -4.83
CA TYR A 127 13.69 10.40 -6.25
C TYR A 127 13.98 11.88 -6.49
N ALA A 128 13.27 12.79 -5.84
CA ALA A 128 13.50 14.23 -5.98
C ALA A 128 14.94 14.61 -5.66
N ARG A 129 15.54 13.99 -4.63
CA ARG A 129 16.95 14.18 -4.30
C ARG A 129 17.89 13.77 -5.44
N THR A 130 17.63 12.67 -6.13
CA THR A 130 18.42 12.25 -7.31
C THR A 130 18.30 13.23 -8.47
N ARG A 131 17.23 14.05 -8.49
CA ARG A 131 16.98 15.09 -9.50
C ARG A 131 17.51 16.47 -9.06
N GLY A 132 18.23 16.53 -7.95
CA GLY A 132 18.89 17.75 -7.49
C GLY A 132 18.13 18.57 -6.46
N VAL A 133 16.91 18.17 -6.08
CA VAL A 133 16.10 18.84 -5.03
C VAL A 133 16.85 18.79 -3.69
N LYS A 134 16.97 19.93 -3.02
CA LYS A 134 17.62 20.10 -1.71
C LYS A 134 16.66 20.64 -0.66
N THR A 135 15.73 21.50 -1.07
CA THR A 135 14.75 22.14 -0.17
C THR A 135 13.32 21.77 -0.60
N VAL A 136 12.51 21.31 0.35
CA VAL A 136 11.14 20.90 0.12
C VAL A 136 10.22 21.59 1.12
N THR A 137 9.18 22.24 0.66
CA THR A 137 8.06 22.62 1.52
C THR A 137 6.98 21.55 1.42
N MET A 138 6.64 20.95 2.54
CA MET A 138 5.57 19.95 2.61
C MET A 138 4.30 20.60 3.17
N ILE A 139 3.19 20.44 2.46
CA ILE A 139 1.89 20.94 2.88
C ILE A 139 1.24 19.90 3.82
N ASP A 140 0.96 20.33 5.04
CA ASP A 140 0.21 19.54 6.03
C ASP A 140 -1.22 20.08 6.16
N ASP A 141 -2.19 19.30 5.74
CA ASP A 141 -3.63 19.62 5.79
C ASP A 141 -4.30 19.20 7.11
N GLY A 142 -3.50 18.70 8.08
CA GLY A 142 -3.96 18.22 9.39
C GLY A 142 -4.59 16.82 9.36
N SER A 143 -4.62 16.13 8.21
CA SER A 143 -5.09 14.76 8.14
C SER A 143 -4.09 13.78 8.77
N PRO A 144 -4.54 12.60 9.26
CA PRO A 144 -3.63 11.56 9.74
C PRO A 144 -2.61 11.10 8.69
N TRP A 145 -3.00 11.12 7.41
CA TRP A 145 -2.09 10.79 6.30
C TRP A 145 -0.99 11.82 6.15
N SER A 146 -1.34 13.11 6.16
CA SER A 146 -0.41 14.23 6.05
C SER A 146 0.54 14.28 7.25
N ALA A 147 0.04 14.08 8.47
CA ALA A 147 0.87 14.01 9.68
C ALA A 147 1.88 12.85 9.62
N ALA A 148 1.47 11.67 9.15
CA ALA A 148 2.37 10.53 8.96
C ALA A 148 3.40 10.79 7.86
N ALA A 149 3.03 11.49 6.79
CA ALA A 149 3.94 11.93 5.74
C ALA A 149 4.97 12.93 6.28
N ALA A 150 4.56 13.89 7.12
CA ALA A 150 5.46 14.86 7.75
C ALA A 150 6.51 14.19 8.64
N LEU A 151 6.10 13.21 9.43
CA LEU A 151 7.04 12.41 10.24
C LEU A 151 8.06 11.66 9.38
N ALA A 152 7.63 11.11 8.25
CA ALA A 152 8.52 10.42 7.33
C ALA A 152 9.47 11.38 6.60
N ALA A 153 8.97 12.55 6.22
CA ALA A 153 9.77 13.60 5.57
C ALA A 153 10.89 14.07 6.52
N GLY A 154 10.58 14.36 7.78
CA GLY A 154 11.58 14.74 8.78
C GLY A 154 12.65 13.66 9.01
N LYS A 155 12.25 12.38 9.02
CA LYS A 155 13.24 11.28 9.11
C LYS A 155 14.15 11.19 7.88
N SER A 156 13.62 11.55 6.71
CA SER A 156 14.36 11.50 5.45
C SER A 156 15.40 12.61 5.31
N GLU A 157 15.31 13.71 6.07
CA GLU A 157 16.24 14.85 5.99
C GLU A 157 17.71 14.42 6.17
N GLY A 158 17.98 13.74 7.28
CA GLY A 158 19.35 13.29 7.59
C GLY A 158 19.86 12.21 6.63
N GLU A 159 18.99 11.30 6.19
CA GLU A 159 19.35 10.21 5.27
C GLU A 159 19.63 10.73 3.85
N LEU A 160 18.82 11.66 3.36
CA LEU A 160 18.87 12.13 1.99
C LEU A 160 19.65 13.44 1.80
N GLY A 161 20.00 14.13 2.89
CA GLY A 161 20.61 15.45 2.82
C GLY A 161 19.73 16.47 2.12
N ILE A 162 18.45 16.51 2.50
CA ILE A 162 17.44 17.48 2.09
C ILE A 162 16.97 18.26 3.31
N THR A 163 16.41 19.43 3.12
CA THR A 163 15.73 20.20 4.16
C THR A 163 14.24 20.19 3.89
N VAL A 164 13.41 19.85 4.89
CA VAL A 164 11.95 19.82 4.75
C VAL A 164 11.30 20.81 5.69
N HIS A 165 10.58 21.78 5.15
CA HIS A 165 9.75 22.72 5.92
C HIS A 165 8.30 22.27 5.86
N VAL A 166 7.71 21.91 7.00
CA VAL A 166 6.29 21.55 7.08
C VAL A 166 5.47 22.80 7.27
N LEU A 167 4.56 23.06 6.31
CA LEU A 167 3.64 24.17 6.32
C LEU A 167 2.23 23.68 6.60
N GLN A 168 1.70 24.01 7.77
CA GLN A 168 0.31 23.70 8.11
C GLN A 168 -0.66 24.62 7.37
N VAL A 169 -1.62 24.05 6.67
CA VAL A 169 -2.62 24.77 5.90
C VAL A 169 -4.02 24.34 6.34
N LYS A 170 -4.87 25.31 6.63
CA LYS A 170 -6.28 25.00 6.92
C LYS A 170 -7.06 24.84 5.61
N PRO A 171 -8.01 23.90 5.53
CA PRO A 171 -8.86 23.74 4.36
C PRO A 171 -9.53 25.06 3.97
N GLY A 172 -9.46 25.40 2.68
CA GLY A 172 -10.06 26.63 2.13
C GLY A 172 -9.25 27.92 2.33
N GLN A 173 -8.09 27.84 2.96
CA GLN A 173 -7.17 29.00 3.03
C GLN A 173 -6.15 28.96 1.90
N PRO A 174 -5.77 30.12 1.32
CA PRO A 174 -4.69 30.17 0.34
C PRO A 174 -3.36 29.76 0.98
N LEU A 175 -2.48 29.19 0.18
CA LEU A 175 -1.11 28.92 0.63
C LEU A 175 -0.45 30.21 1.08
N PRO A 176 0.15 30.26 2.28
CA PRO A 176 0.96 31.42 2.67
C PRO A 176 2.14 31.56 1.70
N ALA A 177 2.52 32.81 1.41
CA ALA A 177 3.67 33.06 0.57
C ALA A 177 4.92 32.42 1.23
N PRO A 178 5.70 31.61 0.52
CA PRO A 178 6.94 31.06 1.06
C PRO A 178 7.93 32.19 1.31
N GLY A 179 8.62 32.16 2.46
CA GLY A 179 9.70 33.14 2.76
C GLY A 179 10.88 32.99 1.81
N GLU A 180 11.29 31.77 1.54
CA GLU A 180 12.23 31.38 0.50
C GLU A 180 11.52 30.43 -0.47
N VAL A 181 11.82 30.58 -1.78
CA VAL A 181 11.26 29.69 -2.80
C VAL A 181 11.94 28.31 -2.68
N PRO A 182 11.23 27.24 -2.32
CA PRO A 182 11.81 25.90 -2.21
C PRO A 182 12.06 25.33 -3.63
N ASP A 183 12.95 24.34 -3.73
CA ASP A 183 13.14 23.60 -4.98
C ASP A 183 11.88 22.81 -5.35
N ALA A 184 11.16 22.30 -4.33
CA ALA A 184 9.94 21.53 -4.54
C ALA A 184 8.89 21.74 -3.43
N VAL A 185 7.63 21.50 -3.80
CA VAL A 185 6.50 21.43 -2.85
C VAL A 185 5.88 20.05 -2.88
N LEU A 186 5.80 19.40 -1.71
CA LEU A 186 5.16 18.11 -1.54
C LEU A 186 3.72 18.25 -1.08
N LEU A 187 2.79 17.69 -1.87
CA LEU A 187 1.35 17.63 -1.63
C LEU A 187 0.97 16.17 -1.33
N PRO A 188 0.99 15.72 -0.06
CA PRO A 188 0.82 14.30 0.27
C PRO A 188 -0.65 13.83 0.18
N GLY A 189 -1.60 14.75 0.34
CA GLY A 189 -3.03 14.48 0.39
C GLY A 189 -3.70 14.33 -0.97
N SER A 190 -5.01 14.57 -1.01
CA SER A 190 -5.86 14.42 -2.19
C SER A 190 -6.94 15.49 -2.25
N GLY A 191 -7.66 15.53 -3.37
CA GLY A 191 -8.86 16.36 -3.54
C GLY A 191 -8.59 17.80 -3.94
N GLU A 192 -9.61 18.65 -3.82
CA GLU A 192 -9.58 20.01 -4.38
C GLU A 192 -8.52 20.93 -3.73
N ALA A 193 -8.19 20.72 -2.47
CA ALA A 193 -7.12 21.47 -1.81
C ALA A 193 -5.76 21.27 -2.47
N VAL A 194 -5.44 20.03 -2.86
CA VAL A 194 -4.23 19.71 -3.62
C VAL A 194 -4.24 20.36 -4.99
N LEU A 195 -5.37 20.32 -5.71
CA LEU A 195 -5.49 20.93 -7.03
C LEU A 195 -5.42 22.47 -6.95
N ALA A 196 -5.99 23.07 -5.92
CA ALA A 196 -5.87 24.51 -5.69
C ALA A 196 -4.41 24.93 -5.42
N ALA A 197 -3.70 24.16 -4.60
CA ALA A 197 -2.27 24.36 -4.35
C ALA A 197 -1.45 24.19 -5.63
N ALA A 198 -1.72 23.16 -6.41
CA ALA A 198 -1.04 22.92 -7.68
C ALA A 198 -1.24 24.08 -8.68
N ARG A 199 -2.47 24.57 -8.80
CA ARG A 199 -2.76 25.75 -9.66
C ARG A 199 -2.02 27.01 -9.19
N ALA A 200 -1.96 27.25 -7.87
CA ALA A 200 -1.27 28.42 -7.32
C ALA A 200 0.25 28.37 -7.52
N LEU A 201 0.83 27.17 -7.61
CA LEU A 201 2.26 26.94 -7.80
C LEU A 201 2.64 26.73 -9.28
N LYS A 202 1.67 26.63 -10.17
CA LYS A 202 1.92 26.49 -11.61
C LYS A 202 2.71 27.69 -12.10
N ASP A 203 3.67 27.44 -12.98
CA ASP A 203 4.53 28.46 -13.61
C ASP A 203 5.45 29.23 -12.63
N THR A 204 5.54 28.82 -11.35
CA THR A 204 6.47 29.43 -10.39
C THR A 204 7.90 28.90 -10.48
N GLY A 205 8.12 27.85 -11.26
CA GLY A 205 9.41 27.14 -11.36
C GLY A 205 9.64 26.12 -10.23
N VAL A 206 8.72 25.99 -9.27
CA VAL A 206 8.79 25.03 -8.17
C VAL A 206 8.32 23.64 -8.64
N GLN A 207 9.10 22.59 -8.37
CA GLN A 207 8.69 21.24 -8.69
C GLN A 207 7.57 20.75 -7.77
N LEU A 208 6.46 20.30 -8.33
CA LEU A 208 5.41 19.65 -7.56
C LEU A 208 5.73 18.16 -7.33
N LEU A 209 5.61 17.73 -6.09
CA LEU A 209 5.75 16.35 -5.64
C LEU A 209 4.42 15.89 -5.01
N GLY A 210 4.05 14.65 -5.22
CA GLY A 210 2.84 14.09 -4.61
C GLY A 210 2.94 12.59 -4.34
N THR A 211 1.87 12.07 -3.75
CA THR A 211 1.67 10.64 -3.53
C THR A 211 0.53 10.14 -4.43
N PHE A 212 0.37 8.82 -4.53
CA PHE A 212 -0.75 8.23 -5.30
C PHE A 212 -2.13 8.71 -4.84
N GLN A 213 -2.25 9.28 -3.66
CA GLN A 213 -3.50 9.88 -3.16
C GLN A 213 -3.95 11.09 -4.00
N ALA A 214 -3.00 11.80 -4.60
CA ALA A 214 -3.27 12.99 -5.40
C ALA A 214 -3.53 12.68 -6.88
N LEU A 215 -3.42 11.41 -7.31
CA LEU A 215 -3.66 11.04 -8.71
C LEU A 215 -5.13 11.24 -9.08
N ASP A 216 -5.36 12.03 -10.11
CA ASP A 216 -6.69 12.41 -10.59
C ASP A 216 -6.65 12.52 -12.13
N ASN A 217 -7.40 11.67 -12.81
CA ASN A 217 -7.41 11.60 -14.28
C ASN A 217 -8.39 12.59 -14.94
N ARG A 218 -9.06 13.44 -14.16
CA ARG A 218 -9.93 14.47 -14.74
C ARG A 218 -9.09 15.49 -15.51
N PRO A 219 -9.50 15.93 -16.72
CA PRO A 219 -8.69 16.83 -17.54
C PRO A 219 -8.21 18.09 -16.82
N GLN A 220 -9.08 18.70 -16.00
CA GLN A 220 -8.71 19.89 -15.21
C GLN A 220 -7.69 19.59 -14.11
N ALA A 221 -7.67 18.38 -13.58
CA ALA A 221 -6.67 17.95 -12.58
C ALA A 221 -5.33 17.68 -13.26
N LEU A 222 -5.33 16.97 -14.39
CA LEU A 222 -4.12 16.75 -15.18
C LEU A 222 -3.48 18.07 -15.60
N ALA A 223 -4.29 19.05 -16.07
CA ALA A 223 -3.80 20.37 -16.44
C ALA A 223 -3.17 21.13 -15.26
N ALA A 224 -3.71 20.96 -14.03
CA ALA A 224 -3.16 21.59 -12.82
C ALA A 224 -1.88 20.91 -12.33
N LEU A 225 -1.77 19.58 -12.51
CA LEU A 225 -0.67 18.75 -12.03
C LEU A 225 0.39 18.49 -13.09
N ASP A 226 0.29 19.08 -14.28
CA ASP A 226 1.21 18.85 -15.39
C ASP A 226 2.68 19.04 -14.96
N GLY A 227 3.53 18.06 -15.28
CA GLY A 227 4.93 18.01 -14.87
C GLY A 227 5.18 17.59 -13.42
N ALA A 228 4.16 17.41 -12.58
CA ALA A 228 4.30 16.97 -11.20
C ALA A 228 4.77 15.50 -11.12
N TRP A 229 5.56 15.17 -10.09
CA TRP A 229 6.08 13.83 -9.84
C TRP A 229 5.34 13.16 -8.69
N PHE A 230 4.96 11.89 -8.86
CA PHE A 230 4.23 11.13 -7.84
C PHE A 230 4.86 9.77 -7.60
N ALA A 231 4.93 9.36 -6.33
CA ALA A 231 5.16 7.96 -5.99
C ALA A 231 3.84 7.19 -6.00
N SER A 232 3.75 6.14 -6.78
CA SER A 232 2.54 5.37 -7.05
C SER A 232 2.83 3.88 -7.28
N PRO A 233 1.89 2.97 -7.06
CA PRO A 233 1.90 1.68 -7.74
C PRO A 233 2.09 1.86 -9.24
N ASP A 234 2.73 0.87 -9.90
CA ASP A 234 2.96 0.93 -11.35
C ASP A 234 1.61 0.93 -12.11
N PRO A 235 1.30 2.00 -12.87
CA PRO A 235 0.04 2.09 -13.61
C PRO A 235 -0.18 0.95 -14.61
N GLY A 236 0.89 0.44 -15.23
CA GLY A 236 0.80 -0.66 -16.19
C GLY A 236 0.43 -1.99 -15.53
N ALA A 237 1.09 -2.33 -14.43
CA ALA A 237 0.78 -3.51 -13.64
C ALA A 237 -0.62 -3.42 -13.03
N PHE A 238 -0.99 -2.26 -12.51
CA PHE A 238 -2.33 -2.02 -11.99
C PHE A 238 -3.41 -2.11 -13.07
N GLY A 239 -3.17 -1.55 -14.25
CA GLY A 239 -4.10 -1.63 -15.39
C GLY A 239 -4.38 -3.06 -15.85
N THR A 240 -3.36 -3.92 -15.87
CA THR A 240 -3.52 -5.35 -16.17
C THR A 240 -4.42 -6.04 -15.15
N PHE A 241 -4.20 -5.79 -13.85
CA PHE A 241 -5.07 -6.30 -12.78
C PHE A 241 -6.49 -5.76 -12.90
N ALA A 242 -6.66 -4.45 -13.13
CA ALA A 242 -7.97 -3.81 -13.24
C ALA A 242 -8.79 -4.41 -14.39
N SER A 243 -8.17 -4.64 -15.55
CA SER A 243 -8.81 -5.30 -16.69
C SER A 243 -9.28 -6.72 -16.39
N ALA A 244 -8.42 -7.52 -15.73
CA ALA A 244 -8.77 -8.89 -15.33
C ALA A 244 -9.89 -8.90 -14.27
N PHE A 245 -9.84 -7.96 -13.31
CA PHE A 245 -10.86 -7.81 -12.28
C PHE A 245 -12.22 -7.44 -12.90
N GLN A 246 -12.24 -6.45 -13.79
CA GLN A 246 -13.43 -5.98 -14.47
C GLN A 246 -14.06 -7.09 -15.31
N ALA A 247 -13.26 -7.84 -16.05
CA ALA A 247 -13.72 -8.95 -16.88
C ALA A 247 -14.43 -10.04 -16.06
N ARG A 248 -13.99 -10.29 -14.82
CA ARG A 248 -14.54 -11.34 -13.96
C ARG A 248 -15.69 -10.88 -13.06
N ASN A 249 -15.61 -9.65 -12.53
CA ASN A 249 -16.49 -9.20 -11.44
C ASN A 249 -17.40 -8.05 -11.84
N GLY A 250 -17.15 -7.40 -12.99
CA GLY A 250 -17.75 -6.12 -13.34
C GLY A 250 -17.22 -4.98 -12.46
N GLY A 251 -17.25 -3.75 -12.99
CA GLY A 251 -16.77 -2.57 -12.28
C GLY A 251 -15.23 -2.51 -12.11
N GLU A 252 -14.76 -1.37 -11.65
CA GLU A 252 -13.32 -1.12 -11.48
C GLU A 252 -12.87 -1.38 -10.04
N PRO A 253 -11.71 -2.04 -9.84
CA PRO A 253 -11.12 -2.20 -8.52
C PRO A 253 -10.39 -0.92 -8.11
N GLY A 254 -10.41 -0.60 -6.80
CA GLY A 254 -9.52 0.42 -6.25
C GLY A 254 -8.16 -0.15 -5.85
N THR A 255 -7.20 0.72 -5.56
CA THR A 255 -5.85 0.35 -5.08
C THR A 255 -5.89 -0.57 -3.84
N ILE A 256 -6.87 -0.39 -2.96
CA ILE A 256 -7.01 -1.24 -1.77
C ILE A 256 -7.40 -2.67 -2.14
N ALA A 257 -8.22 -2.87 -3.19
CA ALA A 257 -8.52 -4.22 -3.70
C ALA A 257 -7.26 -4.91 -4.26
N ALA A 258 -6.36 -4.14 -4.91
CA ALA A 258 -5.10 -4.65 -5.41
C ALA A 258 -4.18 -5.18 -4.28
N LEU A 259 -4.23 -4.61 -3.08
CA LEU A 259 -3.50 -5.15 -1.92
C LEU A 259 -3.95 -6.57 -1.58
N ALA A 260 -5.25 -6.85 -1.63
CA ALA A 260 -5.77 -8.19 -1.37
C ALA A 260 -5.40 -9.17 -2.49
N TYR A 261 -5.38 -8.71 -3.75
CA TYR A 261 -4.86 -9.46 -4.89
C TYR A 261 -3.40 -9.85 -4.68
N ASP A 262 -2.55 -8.90 -4.34
CA ASP A 262 -1.12 -9.14 -4.12
C ASP A 262 -0.87 -10.09 -2.93
N ALA A 263 -1.53 -9.88 -1.80
CA ALA A 263 -1.38 -10.75 -0.63
C ALA A 263 -1.81 -12.20 -0.91
N ALA A 264 -2.90 -12.38 -1.66
CA ALA A 264 -3.35 -13.70 -2.10
C ALA A 264 -2.40 -14.32 -3.15
N GLY A 265 -1.86 -13.51 -4.05
CA GLY A 265 -0.84 -13.92 -5.02
C GLY A 265 0.45 -14.39 -4.34
N ILE A 266 0.89 -13.70 -3.28
CA ILE A 266 2.01 -14.12 -2.43
C ILE A 266 1.71 -15.49 -1.80
N ALA A 267 0.53 -15.67 -1.23
CA ALA A 267 0.12 -16.95 -0.65
C ALA A 267 0.12 -18.09 -1.70
N ASN A 268 -0.37 -17.80 -2.91
CA ASN A 268 -0.37 -18.75 -4.03
C ASN A 268 1.07 -19.14 -4.44
N THR A 269 1.96 -18.16 -4.58
CA THR A 269 3.38 -18.39 -4.88
C THR A 269 4.03 -19.27 -3.81
N LEU A 270 3.86 -18.93 -2.54
CA LEU A 270 4.41 -19.70 -1.43
C LEU A 270 3.85 -21.12 -1.36
N ARG A 271 2.58 -21.31 -1.70
CA ARG A 271 1.95 -22.62 -1.80
C ARG A 271 2.54 -23.45 -2.94
N ALA A 272 2.74 -22.84 -4.09
CA ALA A 272 3.34 -23.49 -5.26
C ALA A 272 4.76 -23.97 -4.96
N ASP A 273 5.51 -23.18 -4.19
CA ASP A 273 6.90 -23.49 -3.78
C ASP A 273 6.99 -24.39 -2.54
N ASN A 274 5.84 -24.84 -1.99
CA ASN A 274 5.75 -25.58 -0.72
C ASN A 274 6.41 -24.86 0.48
N ARG A 275 6.33 -23.51 0.50
CA ARG A 275 6.96 -22.61 1.47
C ARG A 275 5.94 -21.69 2.16
N LEU A 276 4.70 -22.14 2.32
CA LEU A 276 3.62 -21.36 2.93
C LEU A 276 3.81 -21.26 4.46
N SER A 277 4.77 -20.44 4.88
CA SER A 277 5.22 -20.26 6.25
C SER A 277 5.80 -18.85 6.46
N VAL A 278 6.16 -18.52 7.71
CA VAL A 278 6.87 -17.27 8.05
C VAL A 278 8.22 -17.20 7.32
N GLU A 279 8.98 -18.30 7.27
CA GLU A 279 10.27 -18.35 6.59
C GLU A 279 10.11 -18.09 5.09
N GLY A 280 9.03 -18.57 4.49
CA GLY A 280 8.71 -18.29 3.10
C GLY A 280 8.40 -16.81 2.85
N LEU A 281 7.66 -16.16 3.77
CA LEU A 281 7.42 -14.71 3.72
C LEU A 281 8.71 -13.90 3.83
N MET A 282 9.69 -14.37 4.61
CA MET A 282 11.01 -13.72 4.79
C MET A 282 11.95 -13.92 3.59
N ASN A 283 11.43 -14.28 2.43
CA ASN A 283 12.23 -14.44 1.21
C ASN A 283 13.01 -13.16 0.89
N ALA A 284 14.34 -13.25 0.85
CA ALA A 284 15.22 -12.11 0.60
C ALA A 284 14.99 -11.44 -0.78
N LYS A 285 14.53 -12.22 -1.78
CA LYS A 285 14.18 -11.69 -3.10
C LYS A 285 12.88 -10.90 -3.08
N GLY A 286 12.06 -11.06 -2.02
CA GLY A 286 10.73 -10.46 -1.92
C GLY A 286 9.74 -11.04 -2.93
N PHE A 287 8.69 -10.28 -3.17
CA PHE A 287 7.59 -10.63 -4.06
C PHE A 287 7.28 -9.46 -4.98
N HIS A 288 6.76 -9.74 -6.16
CA HIS A 288 6.31 -8.74 -7.12
C HIS A 288 4.79 -8.77 -7.21
N GLY A 289 4.17 -7.67 -6.86
CA GLY A 289 2.73 -7.47 -6.95
C GLY A 289 2.37 -6.30 -7.87
N VAL A 290 1.09 -6.13 -8.12
CA VAL A 290 0.57 -4.99 -8.90
C VAL A 290 0.64 -3.67 -8.14
N THR A 291 0.81 -3.73 -6.82
CA THR A 291 1.07 -2.56 -5.97
C THR A 291 2.57 -2.28 -5.77
N GLY A 292 3.43 -2.97 -6.49
CA GLY A 292 4.88 -2.83 -6.48
C GLY A 292 5.61 -4.02 -5.83
N PRO A 293 6.93 -4.08 -5.97
CA PRO A 293 7.77 -5.04 -5.29
C PRO A 293 7.70 -4.88 -3.78
N VAL A 294 7.61 -5.99 -3.04
CA VAL A 294 7.52 -5.98 -1.57
C VAL A 294 8.48 -6.96 -0.92
N ARG A 295 8.98 -6.62 0.25
CA ARG A 295 9.80 -7.47 1.11
C ARG A 295 9.33 -7.37 2.56
N PHE A 296 9.00 -8.51 3.15
CA PHE A 296 8.62 -8.59 4.56
C PHE A 296 9.88 -8.53 5.45
N ARG A 297 9.77 -7.87 6.60
CA ARG A 297 10.84 -7.76 7.59
C ARG A 297 10.42 -8.37 8.93
N THR A 298 11.39 -8.77 9.72
CA THR A 298 11.16 -9.44 11.01
C THR A 298 10.45 -8.57 12.04
N ASP A 299 10.53 -7.23 11.90
CA ASP A 299 9.88 -6.27 12.77
C ASP A 299 8.39 -6.01 12.43
N GLY A 300 7.83 -6.75 11.47
CA GLY A 300 6.46 -6.58 11.00
C GLY A 300 6.28 -5.45 9.97
N SER A 301 7.35 -4.78 9.57
CA SER A 301 7.30 -3.83 8.46
C SER A 301 7.37 -4.55 7.11
N VAL A 302 6.88 -3.89 6.08
CA VAL A 302 6.96 -4.34 4.68
C VAL A 302 7.66 -3.26 3.88
N ALA A 303 8.83 -3.57 3.33
CA ALA A 303 9.50 -2.70 2.37
C ALA A 303 8.74 -2.73 1.05
N ARG A 304 8.60 -1.59 0.39
CA ARG A 304 7.89 -1.47 -0.88
C ARG A 304 8.61 -0.49 -1.80
N ASP A 305 8.73 -0.86 -3.06
CA ASP A 305 9.22 0.03 -4.10
C ASP A 305 8.02 0.55 -4.91
N PHE A 306 8.13 1.78 -5.42
CA PHE A 306 7.09 2.47 -6.16
C PHE A 306 7.58 2.90 -7.53
N ALA A 307 6.68 2.96 -8.50
CA ALA A 307 6.89 3.72 -9.71
C ALA A 307 6.89 5.22 -9.36
N ILE A 308 7.76 5.95 -10.00
CA ILE A 308 7.66 7.41 -10.05
C ILE A 308 7.00 7.74 -11.39
N VAL A 309 5.87 8.44 -11.29
CA VAL A 309 5.11 8.85 -12.46
C VAL A 309 5.11 10.35 -12.61
N VAL A 310 5.08 10.83 -13.83
CA VAL A 310 4.95 12.24 -14.19
C VAL A 310 3.54 12.46 -14.75
N ALA A 311 2.86 13.47 -14.24
CA ALA A 311 1.59 13.91 -14.79
C ALA A 311 1.82 14.60 -16.15
N GLY A 312 0.95 14.33 -17.10
CA GLY A 312 0.88 14.98 -18.39
C GLY A 312 -0.56 15.10 -18.87
N GLU A 313 -0.77 15.66 -20.04
CA GLU A 313 -2.10 15.95 -20.60
C GLU A 313 -3.03 14.73 -20.68
N THR A 314 -2.48 13.54 -20.92
CA THR A 314 -3.25 12.30 -21.13
C THR A 314 -3.21 11.33 -19.96
N GLY A 315 -2.59 11.72 -18.83
CA GLY A 315 -2.47 10.87 -17.64
C GLY A 315 -1.08 10.83 -17.04
N TYR A 316 -0.71 9.72 -16.44
CA TYR A 316 0.53 9.56 -15.66
C TYR A 316 1.48 8.57 -16.33
N THR A 317 2.69 9.02 -16.63
CA THR A 317 3.72 8.22 -17.31
C THR A 317 4.79 7.78 -16.32
N PRO A 318 5.09 6.49 -16.18
CA PRO A 318 6.21 6.00 -15.37
C PRO A 318 7.55 6.46 -15.96
N VAL A 319 8.42 7.01 -15.10
CA VAL A 319 9.74 7.51 -15.50
C VAL A 319 10.90 6.89 -14.71
N ALA A 320 10.62 6.31 -13.55
CA ALA A 320 11.62 5.68 -12.68
C ALA A 320 10.93 4.75 -11.68
N SER A 321 11.76 4.08 -10.85
CA SER A 321 11.32 3.43 -9.61
C SER A 321 12.09 4.01 -8.43
N SER A 322 11.48 3.99 -7.24
CA SER A 322 12.10 4.46 -6.01
C SER A 322 11.64 3.63 -4.81
N SER A 323 12.58 3.41 -3.88
CA SER A 323 12.27 2.66 -2.66
C SER A 323 11.62 3.55 -1.60
N GLY A 324 10.56 3.03 -0.99
CA GLY A 324 9.85 3.67 0.14
C GLY A 324 10.44 3.30 1.51
N SER A 325 11.51 2.53 1.54
CA SER A 325 12.10 2.09 2.82
C SER A 325 13.54 1.66 2.70
#